data_d147baf7f08c192b6b2b2b566d0c32f8
#
_entry.id   d147baf7f08c192b6b2b2b566d0c32f8
#
_cell.length_a   1.000
_cell.length_b   1.000
_cell.length_c   1.000
_cell.angle_alpha   90.00
_cell.angle_beta   90.00
_cell.angle_gamma   90.00
#
_symmetry.space_group_name_H-M   'P 1'
#
loop_
_entity.id
_entity.type
_entity.pdbx_description
1 polymer ?
#
loop_
_entity_poly.entity_id
_entity_poly.type
_entity_poly.pdbx_seq_one_letter_code
_entity_poly.pdbx_strand_id
1 'polypeptide(L)'
;MKILDACCGSRMFWFNRTNKNVTFMDNRELETELCDGRKLVVKPDVVADFRSMPFDANTFHLVVFDPPHLLKAGDKSWLAKKYGKLDQRTWKDDIKKGFSECMRVLKPNG
;
A
#
# COMPACT_ATOMS: atom_id res chain seq x y z
N MET A 1 2.24 12.25 -15.92
CA MET A 1 2.19 10.80 -15.66
C MET A 1 1.42 10.56 -14.37
N LYS A 2 0.50 9.61 -14.37
CA LYS A 2 -0.22 9.21 -13.16
C LYS A 2 0.36 7.90 -12.63
N ILE A 3 0.76 7.89 -11.37
CA ILE A 3 1.38 6.76 -10.71
C ILE A 3 0.54 6.38 -9.48
N LEU A 4 0.30 5.08 -9.27
CA LEU A 4 -0.32 4.58 -8.05
C LEU A 4 0.72 3.83 -7.22
N ASP A 5 0.84 4.20 -5.96
CA ASP A 5 1.47 3.36 -4.94
C ASP A 5 0.34 2.69 -4.14
N ALA A 6 0.09 1.42 -4.43
CA ALA A 6 -1.09 0.70 -3.93
C ALA A 6 -0.98 0.28 -2.46
N CYS A 7 0.21 0.29 -1.89
CA CYS A 7 0.48 -0.08 -0.49
C CYS A 7 1.56 0.85 0.07
N CYS A 8 1.25 2.13 0.18
CA CYS A 8 2.28 3.15 0.39
C CYS A 8 2.94 3.11 1.78
N GLY A 9 2.24 2.62 2.80
CA GLY A 9 2.74 2.68 4.16
C GLY A 9 3.17 4.11 4.52
N SER A 10 4.35 4.26 5.08
CA SER A 10 4.94 5.56 5.38
C SER A 10 5.70 6.17 4.19
N ARG A 11 5.41 5.72 2.97
CA ARG A 11 6.00 6.19 1.69
C ARG A 11 7.50 5.95 1.60
N MET A 12 7.99 4.87 2.18
CA MET A 12 9.42 4.56 2.24
C MET A 12 10.04 4.21 0.89
N PHE A 13 9.25 3.79 -0.05
CA PHE A 13 9.69 3.49 -1.42
C PHE A 13 10.23 4.74 -2.14
N TRP A 14 9.76 5.91 -1.75
CA TRP A 14 9.95 7.15 -2.51
C TRP A 14 11.02 8.05 -1.88
N PHE A 15 11.92 8.58 -2.71
CA PHE A 15 12.81 9.67 -2.30
C PHE A 15 12.00 10.95 -2.06
N ASN A 16 11.11 11.29 -2.99
CA ASN A 16 10.18 12.39 -2.82
C ASN A 16 8.82 11.86 -2.36
N ARG A 17 8.55 11.94 -1.08
CA ARG A 17 7.33 11.43 -0.44
C ARG A 17 6.11 12.31 -0.66
N THR A 18 6.27 13.42 -1.35
CA THR A 18 5.19 14.35 -1.71
C THR A 18 5.09 14.54 -3.21
N ASN A 19 5.60 13.61 -4.00
CA ASN A 19 5.53 13.63 -5.46
C ASN A 19 4.07 13.72 -5.92
N LYS A 20 3.74 14.81 -6.61
CA LYS A 20 2.37 15.12 -7.03
C LYS A 20 1.84 14.17 -8.12
N ASN A 21 2.71 13.44 -8.81
CA ASN A 21 2.31 12.45 -9.81
C ASN A 21 1.86 11.14 -9.19
N VAL A 22 2.12 10.94 -7.90
CA VAL A 22 1.82 9.70 -7.19
C VAL A 22 0.56 9.86 -6.37
N THR A 23 -0.39 8.94 -6.57
CA THR A 23 -1.50 8.73 -5.66
C THR A 23 -1.08 7.66 -4.65
N PHE A 24 -1.00 8.04 -3.39
CA PHE A 24 -0.61 7.14 -2.31
C PHE A 24 -1.85 6.49 -1.71
N MET A 25 -1.92 5.15 -1.76
CA MET A 25 -3.02 4.37 -1.21
C MET A 25 -2.51 3.41 -0.15
N ASP A 26 -3.26 3.25 0.92
CA ASP A 26 -3.04 2.25 1.95
C ASP A 26 -4.38 1.93 2.61
N ASN A 27 -4.51 0.76 3.21
CA ASN A 27 -5.72 0.42 3.95
C ASN A 27 -5.73 0.96 5.38
N ARG A 28 -4.68 1.65 5.78
CA ARG A 28 -4.51 2.22 7.12
C ARG A 28 -4.26 3.72 7.04
N GLU A 29 -4.70 4.40 8.07
CA GLU A 29 -4.24 5.76 8.37
C GLU A 29 -3.91 5.78 9.85
N LEU A 30 -2.65 6.07 10.20
CA LEU A 30 -2.24 6.08 11.59
C LEU A 30 -1.02 6.99 11.82
N GLU A 31 -0.88 7.41 13.07
CA GLU A 31 0.29 8.10 13.57
C GLU A 31 0.61 7.48 14.93
N THR A 32 1.79 6.91 15.06
CA THR A 32 2.22 6.24 16.28
C THR A 32 3.72 6.33 16.46
N GLU A 33 4.20 6.02 17.67
CA GLU A 33 5.61 5.96 17.99
C GLU A 33 6.08 4.50 17.93
N LEU A 34 7.21 4.27 17.26
CA LEU A 34 7.85 2.95 17.23
C LEU A 34 8.64 2.72 18.51
N CYS A 35 8.97 1.45 18.77
CA CYS A 35 9.70 1.07 19.98
C CYS A 35 11.09 1.70 20.13
N ASP A 36 11.67 2.18 19.03
CA ASP A 36 12.95 2.90 19.00
C ASP A 36 12.81 4.43 19.16
N GLY A 37 11.60 4.92 19.45
CA GLY A 37 11.32 6.34 19.64
C GLY A 37 11.00 7.11 18.37
N ARG A 38 11.15 6.48 17.19
CA ARG A 38 10.79 7.14 15.94
C ARG A 38 9.28 7.20 15.74
N LYS A 39 8.83 8.27 15.11
CA LYS A 39 7.43 8.45 14.78
C LYS A 39 7.09 7.77 13.46
N LEU A 40 6.05 6.96 13.47
CA LEU A 40 5.50 6.34 12.27
C LEU A 40 4.22 7.09 11.87
N VAL A 41 4.21 7.59 10.63
CA VAL A 41 3.04 8.24 10.05
C VAL A 41 2.66 7.50 8.78
N VAL A 42 1.45 6.95 8.75
CA VAL A 42 0.83 6.39 7.54
C VAL A 42 -0.36 7.28 7.21
N LYS A 43 -0.19 8.10 6.19
CA LYS A 43 -1.20 9.07 5.78
C LYS A 43 -1.35 9.04 4.26
N PRO A 44 -2.11 8.07 3.74
CA PRO A 44 -2.34 7.95 2.31
C PRO A 44 -3.26 9.07 1.80
N ASP A 45 -3.20 9.32 0.49
CA ASP A 45 -4.19 10.18 -0.18
C ASP A 45 -5.54 9.48 -0.24
N VAL A 46 -5.54 8.17 -0.38
CA VAL A 46 -6.74 7.32 -0.45
C VAL A 46 -6.59 6.17 0.53
N VAL A 47 -7.53 6.05 1.45
CA VAL A 47 -7.63 4.89 2.35
C VAL A 47 -8.53 3.85 1.69
N ALA A 48 -7.95 2.76 1.23
CA ALA A 48 -8.68 1.71 0.53
C ALA A 48 -7.90 0.40 0.58
N ASP A 49 -8.63 -0.69 0.33
CA ASP A 49 -8.08 -2.04 0.27
C ASP A 49 -7.61 -2.33 -1.17
N PHE A 50 -6.39 -2.87 -1.33
CA PHE A 50 -5.86 -3.19 -2.65
C PHE A 50 -6.67 -4.28 -3.39
N ARG A 51 -7.50 -5.06 -2.68
CA ARG A 51 -8.37 -6.07 -3.28
C ARG A 51 -9.55 -5.46 -4.04
N SER A 52 -9.87 -4.20 -3.76
CA SER A 52 -10.96 -3.46 -4.42
C SER A 52 -10.60 -1.99 -4.46
N MET A 53 -9.89 -1.59 -5.51
CA MET A 53 -9.38 -0.22 -5.62
C MET A 53 -10.45 0.73 -6.16
N PRO A 54 -10.62 1.91 -5.54
CA PRO A 54 -11.66 2.89 -5.93
C PRO A 54 -11.23 3.75 -7.12
N PHE A 55 -10.70 3.12 -8.14
CA PHE A 55 -10.26 3.80 -9.37
C PHE A 55 -10.87 3.11 -10.58
N ASP A 56 -11.08 3.89 -11.63
CA ASP A 56 -11.51 3.37 -12.93
C ASP A 56 -10.40 2.50 -13.56
N ALA A 57 -10.80 1.64 -14.47
CA ALA A 57 -9.85 0.90 -15.28
C ALA A 57 -9.00 1.86 -16.12
N ASN A 58 -7.78 1.47 -16.41
CA ASN A 58 -6.87 2.22 -17.32
C ASN A 58 -6.60 3.65 -16.85
N THR A 59 -6.39 3.86 -15.57
CA THR A 59 -6.17 5.19 -14.98
C THR A 59 -4.71 5.55 -14.86
N PHE A 60 -3.86 4.61 -14.47
CA PHE A 60 -2.46 4.87 -14.13
C PHE A 60 -1.50 4.41 -15.20
N HIS A 61 -0.42 5.16 -15.37
CA HIS A 61 0.69 4.80 -16.26
C HIS A 61 1.67 3.84 -15.62
N LEU A 62 1.78 3.88 -14.29
CA LEU A 62 2.66 3.02 -13.49
C LEU A 62 1.92 2.67 -12.19
N VAL A 63 1.98 1.42 -11.80
CA VAL A 63 1.47 0.95 -10.51
C VAL A 63 2.61 0.28 -9.75
N VAL A 64 2.85 0.73 -8.54
CA VAL A 64 3.78 0.11 -7.60
C VAL A 64 2.95 -0.73 -6.63
N PHE A 65 3.23 -2.01 -6.56
CA PHE A 65 2.53 -2.94 -5.69
C PHE A 65 3.54 -3.68 -4.82
N ASP A 66 3.72 -3.18 -3.61
CA ASP A 66 4.59 -3.74 -2.59
C ASP A 66 3.76 -4.05 -1.34
N PRO A 67 2.95 -5.13 -1.38
CA PRO A 67 2.04 -5.46 -0.29
C PRO A 67 2.81 -5.92 0.95
N PRO A 68 2.17 -5.86 2.14
CA PRO A 68 2.75 -6.46 3.33
C PRO A 68 3.04 -7.94 3.10
N HIS A 69 4.13 -8.44 3.70
CA HIS A 69 4.55 -9.84 3.56
C HIS A 69 4.70 -10.53 4.92
N LEU A 70 4.28 -9.88 6.01
CA LEU A 70 4.32 -10.45 7.34
C LEU A 70 3.05 -11.26 7.60
N LEU A 71 3.21 -12.54 7.96
CA LEU A 71 2.09 -13.44 8.24
C LEU A 71 1.92 -13.73 9.73
N LYS A 72 3.01 -13.76 10.49
CA LYS A 72 3.01 -14.23 11.89
C LYS A 72 3.46 -13.16 12.89
N ALA A 73 3.57 -11.91 12.48
CA ALA A 73 3.90 -10.82 13.38
C ALA A 73 2.71 -10.49 14.27
N GLY A 74 2.97 -10.23 15.56
CA GLY A 74 1.94 -9.73 16.48
C GLY A 74 1.50 -8.32 16.09
N ASP A 75 0.27 -7.95 16.43
CA ASP A 75 -0.30 -6.65 16.05
C ASP A 75 0.48 -5.46 16.64
N LYS A 76 1.17 -5.68 17.77
CA LYS A 76 2.02 -4.67 18.42
C LYS A 76 3.48 -4.76 17.99
N SER A 77 3.82 -5.68 17.08
CA SER A 77 5.16 -5.81 16.53
C SER A 77 5.58 -4.54 15.82
N TRP A 78 6.84 -4.14 16.01
CA TRP A 78 7.45 -3.03 15.29
C TRP A 78 7.33 -3.20 13.76
N LEU A 79 7.59 -4.42 13.26
CA LEU A 79 7.49 -4.73 11.83
C LEU A 79 6.04 -4.65 11.33
N ALA A 80 5.09 -5.17 12.10
CA ALA A 80 3.67 -5.11 11.73
C ALA A 80 3.16 -3.68 11.68
N LYS A 81 3.57 -2.82 12.61
CA LYS A 81 3.21 -1.40 12.61
C LYS A 81 3.79 -0.68 11.39
N LYS A 82 5.07 -0.94 11.08
CA LYS A 82 5.77 -0.26 10.00
C LYS A 82 5.30 -0.69 8.62
N TYR A 83 5.14 -1.98 8.40
CA TYR A 83 4.86 -2.55 7.06
C TYR A 83 3.44 -3.09 6.91
N GLY A 84 2.69 -3.26 8.01
CA GLY A 84 1.44 -3.99 8.00
C GLY A 84 1.67 -5.50 7.97
N LYS A 85 0.61 -6.26 7.91
CA LYS A 85 0.70 -7.71 7.78
C LYS A 85 -0.49 -8.26 6.99
N LEU A 86 -0.31 -9.47 6.44
CA LEU A 86 -1.33 -10.20 5.71
C LEU A 86 -2.06 -11.18 6.65
N ASP A 87 -3.31 -11.54 6.30
CA ASP A 87 -4.05 -12.59 6.96
C ASP A 87 -3.48 -13.96 6.55
N GLN A 88 -3.09 -14.78 7.52
CA GLN A 88 -2.52 -16.11 7.27
C GLN A 88 -3.46 -17.04 6.52
N ARG A 89 -4.78 -16.84 6.64
CA ARG A 89 -5.80 -17.71 6.04
C ARG A 89 -6.13 -17.34 4.60
N THR A 90 -5.98 -16.08 4.22
CA THR A 90 -6.50 -15.55 2.96
C THR A 90 -5.44 -14.87 2.09
N TRP A 91 -4.18 -14.79 2.53
CA TRP A 91 -3.17 -13.96 1.88
C TRP A 91 -2.94 -14.29 0.40
N LYS A 92 -3.04 -15.57 0.02
CA LYS A 92 -2.84 -15.96 -1.38
C LYS A 92 -3.93 -15.38 -2.28
N ASP A 93 -5.19 -15.48 -1.85
CA ASP A 93 -6.32 -14.89 -2.57
C ASP A 93 -6.26 -13.37 -2.55
N ASP A 94 -5.85 -12.78 -1.44
CA ASP A 94 -5.73 -11.33 -1.30
C ASP A 94 -4.70 -10.75 -2.25
N ILE A 95 -3.52 -11.38 -2.35
CA ILE A 95 -2.47 -10.97 -3.29
C ILE A 95 -2.95 -11.14 -4.74
N LYS A 96 -3.63 -12.24 -5.04
CA LYS A 96 -4.18 -12.48 -6.37
C LYS A 96 -5.19 -11.41 -6.77
N LYS A 97 -6.09 -11.04 -5.87
CA LYS A 97 -7.06 -9.97 -6.10
C LYS A 97 -6.37 -8.61 -6.27
N GLY A 98 -5.34 -8.35 -5.45
CA GLY A 98 -4.54 -7.13 -5.56
C GLY A 98 -3.85 -7.02 -6.90
N PHE A 99 -3.24 -8.08 -7.38
CA PHE A 99 -2.62 -8.13 -8.70
C PHE A 99 -3.62 -7.85 -9.81
N SER A 100 -4.79 -8.48 -9.72
CA SER A 100 -5.89 -8.28 -10.67
C SER A 100 -6.32 -6.81 -10.72
N GLU A 101 -6.45 -6.18 -9.57
CA GLU A 101 -6.80 -4.77 -9.49
C GLU A 101 -5.69 -3.87 -10.03
N CYS A 102 -4.42 -4.18 -9.76
CA CYS A 102 -3.30 -3.45 -10.34
C CYS A 102 -3.36 -3.47 -11.87
N MET A 103 -3.62 -4.63 -12.44
CA MET A 103 -3.73 -4.77 -13.89
C MET A 103 -4.95 -4.03 -14.45
N ARG A 104 -6.06 -4.03 -13.70
CA ARG A 104 -7.28 -3.33 -14.12
C ARG A 104 -7.08 -1.81 -14.19
N VAL A 105 -6.45 -1.23 -13.16
CA VAL A 105 -6.26 0.23 -13.08
C VAL A 105 -5.07 0.74 -13.89
N LEU A 106 -4.19 -0.15 -14.33
CA LEU A 106 -3.03 0.17 -15.15
C LEU A 106 -3.48 0.37 -16.61
N LYS A 107 -2.98 1.40 -17.26
CA LYS A 107 -3.22 1.62 -18.69
C LYS A 107 -2.60 0.49 -19.52
N PRO A 108 -3.13 0.21 -20.74
CA PRO A 108 -2.66 -0.92 -21.56
C PRO A 108 -1.16 -0.90 -21.85
N ASN A 109 -0.55 0.27 -21.90
CA ASN A 109 0.89 0.45 -22.17
C ASN A 109 1.69 0.80 -20.92
N GLY A 110 1.07 0.63 -19.77
CA GLY A 110 1.73 0.87 -18.50
C GLY A 110 2.59 -0.30 -18.05
#